data_da9e8875b18bd55629c15d4f997f0566
#
_entry.id   da9e8875b18bd55629c15d4f997f0566
#
_cell.length_a   1.000
_cell.length_b   1.000
_cell.length_c   1.000
_cell.angle_alpha   90.00
_cell.angle_beta   90.00
_cell.angle_gamma   90.00
#
_symmetry.space_group_name_H-M   'P 1'
#
loop_
_entity.id
_entity.type
_entity.pdbx_description
1 polymer ?
#
loop_
_entity_poly.entity_id
_entity_poly.type
_entity_poly.pdbx_seq_one_letter_code
_entity_poly.pdbx_strand_id
1 'polypeptide(L)'
;MLQGLEALQATGAVLRRPYYLAVLAEVYGRQQQAREGLTLLTAALEVVHKNAERIHEAELYRLKGELLLQQWQGSGFTVPVASPQPLTLSPPVEVEAEACFLKALEVARHQQARSWELRAAISLARLWRQQGKRQEACALLAPIYDWFTEGFDTADLQEARTLLTALTG
;
A
#
# COMPACT_ATOMS: atom_id res chain seq x y z
N MET A 1 2.64 19.94 -11.14
CA MET A 1 1.98 18.64 -11.33
C MET A 1 0.46 18.73 -11.22
N LEU A 2 -0.13 19.36 -10.20
CA LEU A 2 -1.59 19.55 -10.09
C LEU A 2 -2.20 20.30 -11.27
N GLN A 3 -1.57 21.37 -11.76
CA GLN A 3 -2.00 22.10 -12.97
C GLN A 3 -2.04 21.22 -14.23
N GLY A 4 -1.10 20.27 -14.36
CA GLY A 4 -1.09 19.30 -15.46
C GLY A 4 -2.26 18.30 -15.39
N LEU A 5 -2.68 17.92 -14.19
CA LEU A 5 -3.86 17.07 -13.97
C LEU A 5 -5.17 17.80 -14.28
N GLU A 6 -5.25 19.08 -13.91
CA GLU A 6 -6.39 19.96 -14.26
C GLU A 6 -6.49 20.16 -15.79
N ALA A 7 -5.37 20.38 -16.45
CA ALA A 7 -5.31 20.47 -17.92
C ALA A 7 -5.72 19.16 -18.59
N LEU A 8 -5.29 18.01 -18.06
CA LEU A 8 -5.73 16.69 -18.55
C LEU A 8 -7.24 16.48 -18.36
N GLN A 9 -7.80 16.94 -17.24
CA GLN A 9 -9.25 16.91 -17.02
C GLN A 9 -10.02 17.75 -18.04
N ALA A 10 -9.50 18.93 -18.39
CA ALA A 10 -10.12 19.82 -19.37
C ALA A 10 -10.16 19.20 -20.78
N THR A 11 -9.27 18.27 -21.10
CA THR A 11 -9.27 17.55 -22.40
C THR A 11 -10.21 16.34 -22.43
N GLY A 12 -10.93 16.02 -21.33
CA GLY A 12 -11.77 14.85 -21.24
C GLY A 12 -11.00 13.52 -21.14
N ALA A 13 -9.67 13.55 -21.01
CA ALA A 13 -8.83 12.37 -20.84
C ALA A 13 -8.95 11.83 -19.42
N VAL A 14 -10.03 11.11 -19.14
CA VAL A 14 -10.27 10.44 -17.85
C VAL A 14 -9.38 9.20 -17.69
N LEU A 15 -8.88 8.67 -18.81
CA LEU A 15 -8.04 7.48 -18.87
C LEU A 15 -6.73 7.70 -18.11
N ARG A 16 -6.40 6.77 -17.20
CA ARG A 16 -5.21 6.78 -16.35
C ARG A 16 -5.21 7.80 -15.20
N ARG A 17 -6.31 8.47 -14.92
CA ARG A 17 -6.38 9.38 -13.77
C ARG A 17 -6.02 8.69 -12.43
N PRO A 18 -6.49 7.46 -12.13
CA PRO A 18 -6.09 6.75 -10.92
C PRO A 18 -4.58 6.53 -10.81
N TYR A 19 -3.90 6.25 -11.93
CA TYR A 19 -2.45 6.10 -11.98
C TYR A 19 -1.71 7.39 -11.58
N TYR A 20 -2.08 8.53 -12.17
CA TYR A 20 -1.42 9.79 -11.83
C TYR A 20 -1.67 10.21 -10.39
N LEU A 21 -2.85 9.94 -9.85
CA LEU A 21 -3.15 10.20 -8.45
C LEU A 21 -2.34 9.29 -7.51
N ALA A 22 -2.12 8.01 -7.90
CA ALA A 22 -1.25 7.09 -7.18
C ALA A 22 0.20 7.60 -7.12
N VAL A 23 0.75 8.02 -8.26
CA VAL A 23 2.12 8.57 -8.35
C VAL A 23 2.26 9.83 -7.49
N LEU A 24 1.27 10.72 -7.52
CA LEU A 24 1.28 11.91 -6.66
C LEU A 24 1.20 11.56 -5.19
N ALA A 25 0.34 10.62 -4.82
CA ALA A 25 0.22 10.15 -3.44
C ALA A 25 1.55 9.56 -2.93
N GLU A 26 2.26 8.80 -3.75
CA GLU A 26 3.60 8.30 -3.44
C GLU A 26 4.61 9.44 -3.22
N VAL A 27 4.59 10.48 -4.08
CA VAL A 27 5.44 11.67 -3.91
C VAL A 27 5.14 12.38 -2.60
N TYR A 28 3.86 12.56 -2.26
CA TYR A 28 3.47 13.15 -0.98
C TYR A 28 3.94 12.29 0.21
N GLY A 29 3.83 10.97 0.09
CA GLY A 29 4.37 10.05 1.10
C GLY A 29 5.87 10.26 1.31
N ARG A 30 6.67 10.33 0.24
CA ARG A 30 8.11 10.61 0.33
C ARG A 30 8.44 11.96 0.97
N GLN A 31 7.54 12.93 0.87
CA GLN A 31 7.65 14.25 1.51
C GLN A 31 7.09 14.30 2.93
N GLN A 32 6.73 13.16 3.53
CA GLN A 32 6.12 13.07 4.87
C GLN A 32 4.75 13.78 4.96
N GLN A 33 4.05 13.92 3.84
CA GLN A 33 2.73 14.53 3.71
C GLN A 33 1.67 13.42 3.49
N ALA A 34 1.60 12.47 4.41
CA ALA A 34 0.76 11.27 4.27
C ALA A 34 -0.74 11.62 4.16
N ARG A 35 -1.19 12.69 4.84
CA ARG A 35 -2.59 13.12 4.83
C ARG A 35 -3.04 13.56 3.44
N GLU A 36 -2.23 14.35 2.76
CA GLU A 36 -2.47 14.80 1.39
C GLU A 36 -2.47 13.63 0.43
N GLY A 37 -1.53 12.70 0.59
CA GLY A 37 -1.48 11.46 -0.17
C GLY A 37 -2.74 10.61 0.01
N LEU A 38 -3.23 10.44 1.24
CA LEU A 38 -4.46 9.68 1.52
C LEU A 38 -5.70 10.32 0.87
N THR A 39 -5.78 11.64 0.84
CA THR A 39 -6.86 12.36 0.15
C THR A 39 -6.87 12.04 -1.35
N LEU A 40 -5.70 12.03 -1.99
CA LEU A 40 -5.56 11.68 -3.41
C LEU A 40 -5.92 10.22 -3.69
N LEU A 41 -5.52 9.29 -2.80
CA LEU A 41 -5.85 7.86 -2.96
C LEU A 41 -7.35 7.61 -2.80
N THR A 42 -8.02 8.33 -1.89
CA THR A 42 -9.48 8.25 -1.74
C THR A 42 -10.17 8.68 -3.04
N ALA A 43 -9.77 9.82 -3.60
CA ALA A 43 -10.31 10.29 -4.87
C ALA A 43 -10.01 9.33 -6.03
N ALA A 44 -8.82 8.70 -6.04
CA ALA A 44 -8.45 7.71 -7.06
C ALA A 44 -9.32 6.46 -6.98
N LEU A 45 -9.57 5.94 -5.77
CA LEU A 45 -10.43 4.76 -5.56
C LEU A 45 -11.89 5.05 -5.94
N GLU A 46 -12.40 6.26 -5.68
CA GLU A 46 -13.74 6.66 -6.14
C GLU A 46 -13.85 6.62 -7.67
N VAL A 47 -12.81 7.08 -8.39
CA VAL A 47 -12.78 7.03 -9.85
C VAL A 47 -12.75 5.58 -10.35
N VAL A 48 -11.93 4.72 -9.72
CA VAL A 48 -11.84 3.28 -10.04
C VAL A 48 -13.20 2.61 -9.90
N HIS A 49 -13.92 2.88 -8.82
CA HIS A 49 -15.24 2.28 -8.58
C HIS A 49 -16.31 2.79 -9.55
N LYS A 50 -16.25 4.08 -9.97
CA LYS A 50 -17.20 4.66 -10.91
C LYS A 50 -16.98 4.21 -12.35
N ASN A 51 -15.72 4.10 -12.78
CA ASN A 51 -15.37 3.92 -14.19
C ASN A 51 -14.98 2.48 -14.54
N ALA A 52 -14.98 1.55 -13.56
CA ALA A 52 -14.50 0.18 -13.70
C ALA A 52 -13.04 0.05 -14.21
N GLU A 53 -12.25 1.12 -14.13
CA GLU A 53 -10.83 1.14 -14.50
C GLU A 53 -9.95 0.58 -13.37
N ARG A 54 -9.91 -0.75 -13.22
CA ARG A 54 -9.33 -1.42 -12.06
C ARG A 54 -7.85 -1.75 -12.15
N ILE A 55 -7.17 -1.41 -13.24
CA ILE A 55 -5.79 -1.82 -13.51
C ILE A 55 -4.84 -1.50 -12.35
N HIS A 56 -5.00 -0.33 -11.73
CA HIS A 56 -4.13 0.14 -10.64
C HIS A 56 -4.74 -0.03 -9.24
N GLU A 57 -5.90 -0.66 -9.11
CA GLU A 57 -6.64 -0.77 -7.85
C GLU A 57 -5.82 -1.41 -6.73
N ALA A 58 -5.08 -2.48 -7.03
CA ALA A 58 -4.19 -3.14 -6.08
C ALA A 58 -3.14 -2.18 -5.50
N GLU A 59 -2.50 -1.39 -6.36
CA GLU A 59 -1.48 -0.43 -5.94
C GLU A 59 -2.06 0.73 -5.13
N LEU A 60 -3.26 1.19 -5.45
CA LEU A 60 -3.94 2.22 -4.67
C LEU A 60 -4.20 1.76 -3.23
N TYR A 61 -4.67 0.52 -3.05
CA TYR A 61 -4.86 -0.03 -1.71
C TYR A 61 -3.53 -0.24 -0.99
N ARG A 62 -2.48 -0.70 -1.67
CA ARG A 62 -1.15 -0.86 -1.08
C ARG A 62 -0.61 0.48 -0.57
N LEU A 63 -0.62 1.52 -1.41
CA LEU A 63 -0.18 2.86 -1.04
C LEU A 63 -1.02 3.44 0.10
N LYS A 64 -2.33 3.18 0.11
CA LYS A 64 -3.20 3.62 1.21
C LYS A 64 -2.74 3.01 2.54
N GLY A 65 -2.44 1.72 2.58
CA GLY A 65 -1.93 1.06 3.77
C GLY A 65 -0.59 1.65 4.25
N GLU A 66 0.35 1.91 3.33
CA GLU A 66 1.64 2.52 3.67
C GLU A 66 1.49 3.94 4.23
N LEU A 67 0.65 4.78 3.61
CA LEU A 67 0.43 6.14 4.08
C LEU A 67 -0.31 6.21 5.42
N LEU A 68 -1.20 5.27 5.71
CA LEU A 68 -1.82 5.13 7.03
C LEU A 68 -0.76 4.87 8.11
N LEU A 69 0.14 3.90 7.88
CA LEU A 69 1.23 3.61 8.82
C LEU A 69 2.19 4.80 8.97
N GLN A 70 2.50 5.49 7.90
CA GLN A 70 3.36 6.66 7.93
C GLN A 70 2.73 7.82 8.72
N GLN A 71 1.45 8.08 8.53
CA GLN A 71 0.71 9.12 9.26
C GLN A 71 0.73 8.84 10.77
N TRP A 72 0.58 7.58 11.15
CA TRP A 72 0.65 7.15 12.54
C TRP A 72 2.03 7.39 13.15
N GLN A 73 3.09 6.98 12.46
CA GLN A 73 4.47 7.17 12.92
C GLN A 73 4.85 8.65 13.03
N GLY A 74 4.36 9.49 12.12
CA GLY A 74 4.63 10.94 12.09
C GLY A 74 3.85 11.74 13.15
N SER A 75 2.76 11.19 13.69
CA SER A 75 1.95 11.88 14.70
C SER A 75 2.56 11.92 16.11
N GLY A 76 3.73 11.29 16.32
CA GLY A 76 4.43 11.28 17.61
C GLY A 76 3.61 10.68 18.77
N PHE A 77 2.55 9.95 18.47
CA PHE A 77 1.71 9.31 19.47
C PHE A 77 2.44 8.09 20.03
N THR A 78 3.30 8.32 21.00
CA THR A 78 3.66 7.30 22.00
C THR A 78 2.40 7.06 22.83
N VAL A 79 1.78 5.88 22.67
CA VAL A 79 0.68 5.45 23.54
C VAL A 79 1.20 5.50 24.97
N PRO A 80 0.68 6.37 25.87
CA PRO A 80 0.98 6.23 27.28
C PRO A 80 0.33 4.94 27.77
N VAL A 81 1.13 4.02 28.29
CA VAL A 81 0.72 2.69 28.79
C VAL A 81 -0.26 2.76 29.98
N ALA A 82 -0.75 3.92 30.36
CA ALA A 82 -1.56 4.11 31.56
C ALA A 82 -2.65 5.20 31.44
N SER A 83 -3.56 5.05 30.48
CA SER A 83 -4.81 5.80 30.56
C SER A 83 -5.94 5.00 29.91
N PRO A 84 -7.07 4.74 30.62
CA PRO A 84 -8.27 4.21 29.99
C PRO A 84 -8.84 5.29 29.08
N GLN A 85 -8.42 5.27 27.81
CA GLN A 85 -9.01 6.11 26.77
C GLN A 85 -10.43 5.63 26.53
N PRO A 86 -11.42 6.52 26.39
CA PRO A 86 -12.76 6.14 25.98
C PRO A 86 -12.65 5.45 24.61
N LEU A 87 -13.34 4.32 24.48
CA LEU A 87 -13.52 3.52 23.29
C LEU A 87 -13.85 4.40 22.06
N THR A 88 -12.84 4.92 21.39
CA THR A 88 -13.04 5.38 20.02
C THR A 88 -13.18 4.13 19.17
N LEU A 89 -14.33 3.96 18.55
CA LEU A 89 -14.70 2.81 17.68
C LEU A 89 -13.86 2.71 16.40
N SER A 90 -12.75 3.45 16.30
CA SER A 90 -11.83 3.36 15.18
C SER A 90 -10.83 2.23 15.42
N PRO A 91 -10.71 1.28 14.50
CA PRO A 91 -9.71 0.22 14.62
C PRO A 91 -8.30 0.83 14.69
N PRO A 92 -7.35 0.17 15.38
CA PRO A 92 -5.96 0.59 15.36
C PRO A 92 -5.50 0.80 13.91
N VAL A 93 -4.72 1.83 13.65
CA VAL A 93 -4.25 2.15 12.28
C VAL A 93 -3.57 0.97 11.60
N GLU A 94 -2.88 0.14 12.38
CA GLU A 94 -2.25 -1.09 11.88
C GLU A 94 -3.28 -2.10 11.34
N VAL A 95 -4.47 -2.20 11.96
CA VAL A 95 -5.55 -3.08 11.47
C VAL A 95 -6.13 -2.54 10.17
N GLU A 96 -6.29 -1.22 10.06
CA GLU A 96 -6.76 -0.59 8.81
C GLU A 96 -5.73 -0.73 7.69
N ALA A 97 -4.45 -0.55 7.99
CA ALA A 97 -3.37 -0.75 7.04
C ALA A 97 -3.26 -2.22 6.58
N GLU A 98 -3.37 -3.17 7.52
CA GLU A 98 -3.42 -4.61 7.22
C GLU A 98 -4.59 -4.94 6.29
N ALA A 99 -5.77 -4.42 6.58
CA ALA A 99 -6.95 -4.59 5.72
C ALA A 99 -6.73 -4.03 4.30
N CYS A 100 -6.06 -2.88 4.17
CA CYS A 100 -5.69 -2.32 2.87
C CYS A 100 -4.72 -3.24 2.11
N PHE A 101 -3.69 -3.79 2.75
CA PHE A 101 -2.75 -4.72 2.11
C PHE A 101 -3.40 -6.03 1.70
N LEU A 102 -4.27 -6.59 2.55
CA LEU A 102 -5.06 -7.78 2.21
C LEU A 102 -5.97 -7.52 1.01
N LYS A 103 -6.59 -6.35 0.94
CA LYS A 103 -7.42 -5.97 -0.22
C LYS A 103 -6.57 -5.79 -1.48
N ALA A 104 -5.38 -5.22 -1.37
CA ALA A 104 -4.43 -5.13 -2.48
C ALA A 104 -4.05 -6.52 -3.02
N LEU A 105 -3.76 -7.48 -2.14
CA LEU A 105 -3.48 -8.88 -2.51
C LEU A 105 -4.66 -9.55 -3.20
N GLU A 106 -5.88 -9.40 -2.65
CA GLU A 106 -7.10 -9.94 -3.25
C GLU A 106 -7.28 -9.44 -4.70
N VAL A 107 -7.18 -8.11 -4.89
CA VAL A 107 -7.32 -7.48 -6.20
C VAL A 107 -6.22 -7.95 -7.15
N ALA A 108 -4.95 -7.95 -6.72
CA ALA A 108 -3.83 -8.38 -7.54
C ALA A 108 -3.96 -9.84 -8.00
N ARG A 109 -4.40 -10.74 -7.12
CA ARG A 109 -4.66 -12.14 -7.44
C ARG A 109 -5.79 -12.29 -8.43
N HIS A 110 -6.90 -11.58 -8.23
CA HIS A 110 -8.02 -11.60 -9.16
C HIS A 110 -7.62 -11.11 -10.57
N GLN A 111 -6.75 -10.10 -10.63
CA GLN A 111 -6.20 -9.57 -11.88
C GLN A 111 -5.05 -10.40 -12.45
N GLN A 112 -4.56 -11.42 -11.74
CA GLN A 112 -3.35 -12.17 -12.08
C GLN A 112 -2.11 -11.27 -12.25
N ALA A 113 -2.07 -10.16 -11.54
CA ALA A 113 -1.04 -9.12 -11.62
C ALA A 113 0.10 -9.42 -10.62
N ARG A 114 1.00 -10.35 -10.99
CA ARG A 114 2.04 -10.89 -10.11
C ARG A 114 2.96 -9.84 -9.49
N SER A 115 3.31 -8.80 -10.24
CA SER A 115 4.14 -7.71 -9.70
C SER A 115 3.41 -6.92 -8.60
N TRP A 116 2.11 -6.66 -8.77
CA TRP A 116 1.29 -6.03 -7.74
C TRP A 116 1.07 -6.94 -6.53
N GLU A 117 0.90 -8.24 -6.75
CA GLU A 117 0.80 -9.23 -5.68
C GLU A 117 2.10 -9.26 -4.85
N LEU A 118 3.27 -9.27 -5.48
CA LEU A 118 4.57 -9.22 -4.82
C LEU A 118 4.72 -7.95 -3.96
N ARG A 119 4.44 -6.78 -4.51
CA ARG A 119 4.53 -5.50 -3.79
C ARG A 119 3.58 -5.43 -2.59
N ALA A 120 2.35 -5.89 -2.75
CA ALA A 120 1.40 -5.96 -1.65
C ALA A 120 1.83 -6.94 -0.56
N ALA A 121 2.38 -8.10 -0.96
CA ALA A 121 2.91 -9.10 -0.03
C ALA A 121 4.13 -8.57 0.74
N ILE A 122 5.03 -7.83 0.10
CA ILE A 122 6.18 -7.17 0.76
C ILE A 122 5.67 -6.20 1.84
N SER A 123 4.72 -5.32 1.50
CA SER A 123 4.18 -4.34 2.45
C SER A 123 3.52 -5.02 3.66
N LEU A 124 2.73 -6.07 3.43
CA LEU A 124 2.08 -6.84 4.50
C LEU A 124 3.09 -7.61 5.35
N ALA A 125 4.07 -8.26 4.72
CA ALA A 125 5.12 -9.00 5.42
C ALA A 125 5.99 -8.09 6.30
N ARG A 126 6.24 -6.84 5.88
CA ARG A 126 6.91 -5.83 6.71
C ARG A 126 6.09 -5.49 7.97
N LEU A 127 4.79 -5.26 7.79
CA LEU A 127 3.88 -4.99 8.91
C LEU A 127 3.85 -6.18 9.88
N TRP A 128 3.67 -7.40 9.37
CA TRP A 128 3.63 -8.61 10.19
C TRP A 128 4.96 -8.88 10.90
N ARG A 129 6.10 -8.59 10.26
CA ARG A 129 7.41 -8.66 10.92
C ARG A 129 7.48 -7.72 12.12
N GLN A 130 7.00 -6.48 12.00
CA GLN A 130 6.95 -5.52 13.10
C GLN A 130 6.04 -5.98 14.24
N GLN A 131 4.96 -6.70 13.92
CA GLN A 131 4.05 -7.30 14.88
C GLN A 131 4.57 -8.63 15.49
N GLY A 132 5.76 -9.10 15.10
CA GLY A 132 6.32 -10.38 15.56
C GLY A 132 5.77 -11.62 14.83
N LYS A 133 4.88 -11.46 13.86
CA LYS A 133 4.28 -12.54 13.05
C LYS A 133 5.22 -12.98 11.91
N ARG A 134 6.44 -13.43 12.27
CA ARG A 134 7.49 -13.76 11.28
C ARG A 134 7.14 -14.96 10.42
N GLN A 135 6.50 -15.99 11.01
CA GLN A 135 6.13 -17.22 10.31
C GLN A 135 5.06 -16.95 9.25
N GLU A 136 4.05 -16.17 9.60
CA GLU A 136 2.97 -15.78 8.69
C GLU A 136 3.50 -14.91 7.54
N ALA A 137 4.40 -13.97 7.85
CA ALA A 137 5.05 -13.13 6.86
C ALA A 137 5.87 -13.96 5.86
N CYS A 138 6.64 -14.95 6.33
CA CYS A 138 7.41 -15.85 5.49
C CYS A 138 6.49 -16.75 4.65
N ALA A 139 5.46 -17.35 5.26
CA ALA A 139 4.50 -18.22 4.57
C ALA A 139 3.72 -17.48 3.48
N LEU A 140 3.48 -16.17 3.63
CA LEU A 140 2.87 -15.35 2.61
C LEU A 140 3.84 -15.03 1.47
N LEU A 141 5.04 -14.54 1.79
CA LEU A 141 5.94 -13.95 0.80
C LEU A 141 6.71 -14.98 -0.01
N ALA A 142 7.16 -16.09 0.62
CA ALA A 142 8.00 -17.08 -0.05
C ALA A 142 7.37 -17.66 -1.31
N PRO A 143 6.14 -18.19 -1.30
CA PRO A 143 5.56 -18.79 -2.51
C PRO A 143 5.29 -17.77 -3.63
N ILE A 144 5.08 -16.47 -3.28
CA ILE A 144 4.91 -15.40 -4.27
C ILE A 144 6.26 -15.08 -4.91
N TYR A 145 7.33 -15.02 -4.12
CA TYR A 145 8.69 -14.80 -4.61
C TYR A 145 9.18 -15.95 -5.50
N ASP A 146 8.95 -17.19 -5.09
CA ASP A 146 9.39 -18.40 -5.80
C ASP A 146 8.68 -18.61 -7.16
N TRP A 147 7.57 -17.90 -7.39
CA TRP A 147 6.90 -17.91 -8.69
C TRP A 147 7.74 -17.23 -9.79
N PHE A 148 8.60 -16.27 -9.42
CA PHE A 148 9.43 -15.55 -10.38
C PHE A 148 10.66 -16.38 -10.77
N THR A 149 10.90 -16.50 -12.08
CA THR A 149 12.04 -17.22 -12.66
C THR A 149 13.10 -16.30 -13.25
N GLU A 150 12.80 -15.00 -13.36
CA GLU A 150 13.67 -13.97 -13.92
C GLU A 150 13.42 -12.61 -13.24
N GLY A 151 14.19 -11.58 -13.61
CA GLY A 151 14.01 -10.22 -13.10
C GLY A 151 14.53 -10.00 -11.68
N PHE A 152 15.41 -10.87 -11.17
CA PHE A 152 15.96 -10.81 -9.80
C PHE A 152 16.84 -9.58 -9.52
N ASP A 153 17.13 -8.80 -10.54
CA ASP A 153 17.78 -7.49 -10.49
C ASP A 153 16.82 -6.32 -10.24
N THR A 154 15.51 -6.58 -10.31
CA THR A 154 14.50 -5.56 -10.01
C THR A 154 14.44 -5.22 -8.53
N ALA A 155 14.12 -3.96 -8.20
CA ALA A 155 14.06 -3.48 -6.82
C ALA A 155 13.08 -4.30 -5.96
N ASP A 156 11.92 -4.66 -6.50
CA ASP A 156 10.88 -5.40 -5.77
C ASP A 156 11.34 -6.82 -5.41
N LEU A 157 12.01 -7.55 -6.33
CA LEU A 157 12.52 -8.89 -6.05
C LEU A 157 13.74 -8.87 -5.13
N GLN A 158 14.62 -7.88 -5.25
CA GLN A 158 15.74 -7.69 -4.31
C GLN A 158 15.24 -7.42 -2.89
N GLU A 159 14.20 -6.60 -2.78
CA GLU A 159 13.59 -6.29 -1.51
C GLU A 159 12.89 -7.50 -0.89
N ALA A 160 12.11 -8.25 -1.67
CA ALA A 160 11.47 -9.48 -1.23
C ALA A 160 12.51 -10.49 -0.70
N ARG A 161 13.61 -10.68 -1.42
CA ARG A 161 14.73 -11.55 -1.01
C ARG A 161 15.33 -11.12 0.31
N THR A 162 15.61 -9.81 0.45
CA THR A 162 16.18 -9.24 1.68
C THR A 162 15.25 -9.46 2.86
N LEU A 163 13.95 -9.24 2.65
CA LEU A 163 12.94 -9.43 3.69
C LEU A 163 12.81 -10.90 4.09
N LEU A 164 12.78 -11.83 3.13
CA LEU A 164 12.75 -13.28 3.39
C LEU A 164 13.96 -13.72 4.22
N THR A 165 15.15 -13.25 3.87
CA THR A 165 16.37 -13.54 4.66
C THR A 165 16.23 -13.04 6.09
N ALA A 166 15.67 -11.84 6.30
CA ALA A 166 15.45 -11.27 7.62
C ALA A 166 14.32 -11.94 8.43
N LEU A 167 13.42 -12.67 7.77
CA LEU A 167 12.33 -13.42 8.42
C LEU A 167 12.81 -14.81 8.88
N THR A 168 13.78 -15.40 8.20
CA THR A 168 14.29 -16.76 8.47
C THR A 168 15.51 -16.79 9.39
N GLY A 169 16.21 -15.70 9.57
CA GLY A 169 17.34 -15.52 10.52
C GLY A 169 16.88 -14.97 11.84
#